data_091b707cb81446497ed6e977c190fe35
#
_entry.id   091b707cb81446497ed6e977c190fe35
#
_cell.length_a   1.000
_cell.length_b   1.000
_cell.length_c   1.000
_cell.angle_alpha   90.00
_cell.angle_beta   90.00
_cell.angle_gamma   90.00
#
_symmetry.space_group_name_H-M   'P 1'
#
loop_
_entity.id
_entity.type
_entity.pdbx_description
1 polymer ?
#
loop_
_entity_poly.entity_id
_entity_poly.type
_entity_poly.pdbx_seq_one_letter_code
_entity_poly.pdbx_strand_id
1 'polypeptide(L)'
;NKNTFLVSIDMPAGTVLENTDRVARAIGDYIRRIPEVKDYETFVGTGSVMDFNGLLRGGAFREASHFADIRVNLIDKEERSLSSEKIVLAIRPDIVKLAKEYGANIKLVEDPPGPPVRATVVAEIYGPDYAKQRELAGDIRALFAKTAEVVDIDDSVKEKQDKYQLVVDKEKAALMGISTEQIVQTLRLSVAGMAISTLHRPDARNPVAIMLRLSKADRTGLADMDK
;
A
#
# COMPACT_ATOMS: atom_id res chain seq x y z
N ASN A 1 0.72 -25.11 8.46
CA ASN A 1 -0.70 -24.90 8.25
C ASN A 1 -1.23 -23.99 9.36
N LYS A 2 -1.17 -22.68 9.14
CA LYS A 2 -1.72 -21.67 10.04
C LYS A 2 -3.15 -21.32 9.63
N ASN A 3 -3.93 -20.76 10.55
CA ASN A 3 -5.31 -20.38 10.28
C ASN A 3 -5.42 -18.93 9.74
N THR A 4 -4.38 -18.44 9.09
CA THR A 4 -4.36 -17.07 8.53
C THR A 4 -3.58 -17.03 7.22
N PHE A 5 -3.95 -16.09 6.36
CA PHE A 5 -3.16 -15.65 5.21
C PHE A 5 -3.41 -14.17 4.95
N LEU A 6 -2.55 -13.56 4.15
CA LEU A 6 -2.63 -12.14 3.80
C LEU A 6 -2.84 -11.99 2.29
N VAL A 7 -3.74 -11.10 1.89
CA VAL A 7 -3.85 -10.61 0.51
C VAL A 7 -3.29 -9.21 0.47
N SER A 8 -2.14 -9.04 -0.17
CA SER A 8 -1.49 -7.75 -0.33
C SER A 8 -1.86 -7.16 -1.68
N ILE A 9 -2.31 -5.91 -1.70
CA ILE A 9 -2.85 -5.22 -2.86
C ILE A 9 -1.99 -4.00 -3.15
N ASP A 10 -1.43 -3.94 -4.36
CA ASP A 10 -0.67 -2.80 -4.87
C ASP A 10 -1.42 -2.21 -6.07
N MET A 11 -1.94 -1.02 -5.90
CA MET A 11 -2.48 -0.22 -7.00
C MET A 11 -1.34 0.57 -7.67
N PRO A 12 -1.51 1.05 -8.92
CA PRO A 12 -0.56 1.96 -9.53
C PRO A 12 -0.26 3.17 -8.64
N ALA A 13 0.99 3.60 -8.62
CA ALA A 13 1.42 4.75 -7.82
C ALA A 13 0.59 6.00 -8.16
N GLY A 14 0.20 6.77 -7.12
CA GLY A 14 -0.70 7.92 -7.27
C GLY A 14 -2.19 7.58 -7.23
N THR A 15 -2.56 6.30 -7.14
CA THR A 15 -3.97 5.94 -6.90
C THR A 15 -4.47 6.52 -5.59
N VAL A 16 -5.63 7.15 -5.62
CA VAL A 16 -6.28 7.73 -4.44
C VAL A 16 -6.82 6.63 -3.52
N LEU A 17 -6.88 6.94 -2.23
CA LEU A 17 -7.28 5.99 -1.20
C LEU A 17 -8.64 5.34 -1.46
N GLU A 18 -9.59 6.11 -1.95
CA GLU A 18 -10.96 5.65 -2.23
C GLU A 18 -11.03 4.58 -3.33
N ASN A 19 -10.12 4.66 -4.32
CA ASN A 19 -10.04 3.64 -5.35
C ASN A 19 -9.39 2.35 -4.82
N THR A 20 -8.36 2.47 -3.99
CA THR A 20 -7.73 1.34 -3.32
C THR A 20 -8.72 0.64 -2.36
N ASP A 21 -9.50 1.42 -1.60
CA ASP A 21 -10.56 0.89 -0.73
C ASP A 21 -11.64 0.14 -1.52
N ARG A 22 -12.03 0.65 -2.70
CA ARG A 22 -12.99 -0.03 -3.58
C ARG A 22 -12.51 -1.42 -3.99
N VAL A 23 -11.24 -1.54 -4.37
CA VAL A 23 -10.63 -2.82 -4.74
C VAL A 23 -10.56 -3.76 -3.54
N ALA A 24 -10.11 -3.25 -2.40
CA ALA A 24 -10.02 -4.02 -1.16
C ALA A 24 -11.40 -4.54 -0.73
N ARG A 25 -12.45 -3.73 -0.85
CA ARG A 25 -13.84 -4.18 -0.57
C ARG A 25 -14.31 -5.24 -1.55
N ALA A 26 -14.05 -5.08 -2.85
CA ALA A 26 -14.45 -6.05 -3.86
C ALA A 26 -13.80 -7.44 -3.59
N ILE A 27 -12.51 -7.44 -3.24
CA ILE A 27 -11.80 -8.67 -2.86
C ILE A 27 -12.32 -9.22 -1.53
N GLY A 28 -12.57 -8.37 -0.53
CA GLY A 28 -13.16 -8.76 0.75
C GLY A 28 -14.54 -9.40 0.61
N ASP A 29 -15.39 -8.85 -0.27
CA ASP A 29 -16.72 -9.41 -0.57
C ASP A 29 -16.65 -10.79 -1.25
N TYR A 30 -15.61 -11.03 -2.05
CA TYR A 30 -15.33 -12.35 -2.57
C TYR A 30 -14.89 -13.32 -1.45
N ILE A 31 -13.91 -12.90 -0.64
CA ILE A 31 -13.35 -13.70 0.46
C ILE A 31 -14.42 -14.08 1.47
N ARG A 32 -15.35 -13.19 1.81
CA ARG A 32 -16.44 -13.45 2.76
C ARG A 32 -17.35 -14.62 2.36
N ARG A 33 -17.38 -14.98 1.08
CA ARG A 33 -18.23 -16.08 0.57
C ARG A 33 -17.56 -17.46 0.68
N ILE A 34 -16.30 -17.49 1.08
CA ILE A 34 -15.54 -18.74 1.21
C ILE A 34 -15.91 -19.38 2.54
N PRO A 35 -16.41 -20.63 2.55
CA PRO A 35 -16.92 -21.27 3.76
C PRO A 35 -15.88 -21.44 4.88
N GLU A 36 -14.60 -21.59 4.50
CA GLU A 36 -13.50 -21.75 5.44
C GLU A 36 -13.01 -20.43 6.04
N VAL A 37 -13.52 -19.28 5.59
CA VAL A 37 -13.17 -17.99 6.16
C VAL A 37 -14.05 -17.68 7.36
N LYS A 38 -13.43 -17.44 8.49
CA LYS A 38 -14.08 -17.03 9.73
C LYS A 38 -14.38 -15.53 9.74
N ASP A 39 -13.37 -14.74 9.46
CA ASP A 39 -13.42 -13.27 9.39
C ASP A 39 -12.22 -12.72 8.61
N TYR A 40 -12.24 -11.44 8.31
CA TYR A 40 -11.10 -10.74 7.74
C TYR A 40 -11.06 -9.28 8.20
N GLU A 41 -9.86 -8.71 8.20
CA GLU A 41 -9.60 -7.29 8.46
C GLU A 41 -8.96 -6.65 7.24
N THR A 42 -9.40 -5.43 6.91
CA THR A 42 -8.89 -4.68 5.77
C THR A 42 -8.16 -3.44 6.24
N PHE A 43 -6.93 -3.26 5.77
CA PHE A 43 -6.07 -2.11 6.02
C PHE A 43 -5.86 -1.39 4.70
N VAL A 44 -6.27 -0.12 4.60
CA VAL A 44 -6.17 0.66 3.36
C VAL A 44 -5.35 1.92 3.60
N GLY A 45 -4.30 2.10 2.80
CA GLY A 45 -3.36 3.22 2.95
C GLY A 45 -2.38 3.09 4.11
N THR A 46 -2.44 2.00 4.83
CA THR A 46 -1.58 1.70 5.97
C THR A 46 -1.19 0.22 5.96
N GLY A 47 -0.09 -0.11 6.61
CA GLY A 47 0.33 -1.50 6.78
C GLY A 47 -0.65 -2.32 7.64
N SER A 48 -0.69 -3.62 7.40
CA SER A 48 -1.43 -4.56 8.23
C SER A 48 -0.83 -4.68 9.64
N VAL A 49 -1.46 -5.47 10.48
CA VAL A 49 -0.97 -5.76 11.85
C VAL A 49 0.51 -6.18 11.79
N MET A 50 1.32 -5.54 12.62
CA MET A 50 2.74 -5.84 12.73
C MET A 50 2.92 -7.21 13.42
N ASP A 51 3.11 -8.21 12.61
CA ASP A 51 3.56 -9.53 13.04
C ASP A 51 4.98 -9.81 12.54
N PHE A 52 5.54 -10.94 12.92
CA PHE A 52 6.92 -11.30 12.56
C PHE A 52 7.13 -11.41 11.04
N ASN A 53 6.12 -11.89 10.30
CA ASN A 53 6.16 -11.96 8.84
C ASN A 53 6.08 -10.58 8.20
N GLY A 54 5.13 -9.75 8.66
CA GLY A 54 4.96 -8.38 8.18
C GLY A 54 6.20 -7.52 8.40
N LEU A 55 6.88 -7.71 9.54
CA LEU A 55 8.13 -7.02 9.83
C LEU A 55 9.26 -7.42 8.86
N LEU A 56 9.50 -8.72 8.68
CA LEU A 56 10.59 -9.21 7.83
C LEU A 56 10.35 -9.01 6.33
N ARG A 57 9.10 -9.06 5.89
CA ARG A 57 8.71 -8.78 4.51
C ARG A 57 8.53 -7.29 4.21
N GLY A 58 8.61 -6.43 5.23
CA GLY A 58 8.41 -4.99 5.11
C GLY A 58 6.94 -4.58 4.97
N GLY A 59 6.00 -5.49 5.13
CA GLY A 59 4.56 -5.22 5.02
C GLY A 59 4.05 -4.21 6.04
N ALA A 60 4.59 -4.24 7.26
CA ALA A 60 4.25 -3.29 8.32
C ALA A 60 4.61 -1.82 8.00
N PHE A 61 5.50 -1.58 7.03
CA PHE A 61 5.95 -0.24 6.63
C PHE A 61 5.31 0.24 5.31
N ARG A 62 4.30 -0.46 4.81
CA ARG A 62 3.60 -0.11 3.58
C ARG A 62 2.55 0.97 3.88
N GLU A 63 2.97 2.24 3.79
CA GLU A 63 2.11 3.40 4.02
C GLU A 63 2.05 4.26 2.77
N ALA A 64 0.98 4.11 1.99
CA ALA A 64 0.63 5.02 0.88
C ALA A 64 -0.81 4.75 0.44
N SER A 65 -1.46 5.74 -0.17
CA SER A 65 -2.86 5.64 -0.63
C SER A 65 -3.12 4.50 -1.62
N HIS A 66 -2.10 4.02 -2.32
CA HIS A 66 -2.18 2.96 -3.31
C HIS A 66 -1.91 1.55 -2.77
N PHE A 67 -1.74 1.39 -1.46
CA PHE A 67 -1.55 0.10 -0.81
C PHE A 67 -2.76 -0.31 0.01
N ALA A 68 -3.08 -1.59 -0.01
CA ALA A 68 -3.99 -2.20 0.96
C ALA A 68 -3.55 -3.63 1.29
N ASP A 69 -3.94 -4.08 2.46
CA ASP A 69 -3.76 -5.45 2.91
C ASP A 69 -5.09 -5.98 3.47
N ILE A 70 -5.40 -7.25 3.18
CA ILE A 70 -6.53 -7.97 3.78
C ILE A 70 -5.96 -9.16 4.53
N ARG A 71 -6.08 -9.12 5.85
CA ARG A 71 -5.72 -10.25 6.71
C ARG A 71 -6.93 -11.15 6.85
N VAL A 72 -6.81 -12.39 6.44
CA VAL A 72 -7.89 -13.37 6.44
C VAL A 72 -7.65 -14.40 7.54
N ASN A 73 -8.64 -14.60 8.39
CA ASN A 73 -8.65 -15.64 9.40
C ASN A 73 -9.57 -16.80 8.95
N LEU A 74 -9.04 -18.00 8.99
CA LEU A 74 -9.75 -19.21 8.65
C LEU A 74 -10.37 -19.85 9.91
N ILE A 75 -11.43 -20.62 9.73
CA ILE A 75 -11.94 -21.51 10.77
C ILE A 75 -10.85 -22.48 11.21
N ASP A 76 -11.01 -23.06 12.39
CA ASP A 76 -9.98 -23.90 12.95
C ASP A 76 -9.65 -25.09 12.04
N LYS A 77 -8.39 -25.49 12.08
CA LYS A 77 -7.86 -26.58 11.25
C LYS A 77 -8.65 -27.89 11.38
N GLU A 78 -9.20 -28.11 12.56
CA GLU A 78 -9.98 -29.34 12.89
C GLU A 78 -11.41 -29.30 12.33
N GLU A 79 -11.91 -28.08 12.03
CA GLU A 79 -13.26 -27.86 11.48
C GLU A 79 -13.28 -27.76 9.95
N ARG A 80 -12.12 -27.82 9.27
CA ARG A 80 -12.01 -27.71 7.82
C ARG A 80 -11.27 -28.90 7.19
N SER A 81 -11.71 -29.29 6.00
CA SER A 81 -11.09 -30.36 5.24
C SER A 81 -9.85 -29.94 4.44
N LEU A 82 -9.77 -28.61 4.08
CA LEU A 82 -8.70 -28.08 3.26
C LEU A 82 -7.62 -27.41 4.12
N SER A 83 -6.36 -27.57 3.73
CA SER A 83 -5.26 -26.79 4.31
C SER A 83 -5.33 -25.34 3.84
N SER A 84 -4.73 -24.39 4.61
CA SER A 84 -4.63 -22.97 4.20
C SER A 84 -4.04 -22.84 2.80
N GLU A 85 -3.00 -23.58 2.50
CA GLU A 85 -2.35 -23.63 1.20
C GLU A 85 -3.31 -24.02 0.08
N LYS A 86 -4.09 -25.09 0.27
CA LYS A 86 -5.08 -25.54 -0.73
C LYS A 86 -6.19 -24.50 -0.93
N ILE A 87 -6.62 -23.84 0.14
CA ILE A 87 -7.60 -22.74 0.06
C ILE A 87 -7.02 -21.60 -0.76
N VAL A 88 -5.81 -21.12 -0.43
CA VAL A 88 -5.14 -20.03 -1.16
C VAL A 88 -4.95 -20.38 -2.64
N LEU A 89 -4.52 -21.61 -2.96
CA LEU A 89 -4.40 -22.08 -4.34
C LEU A 89 -5.74 -22.09 -5.08
N ALA A 90 -6.81 -22.53 -4.42
CA ALA A 90 -8.14 -22.58 -5.02
C ALA A 90 -8.73 -21.20 -5.33
N ILE A 91 -8.54 -20.22 -4.45
CA ILE A 91 -9.09 -18.87 -4.60
C ILE A 91 -8.22 -17.93 -5.47
N ARG A 92 -6.95 -18.27 -5.65
CA ARG A 92 -5.98 -17.46 -6.38
C ARG A 92 -6.45 -17.03 -7.77
N PRO A 93 -6.97 -17.90 -8.65
CA PRO A 93 -7.39 -17.52 -9.99
C PRO A 93 -8.47 -16.43 -10.00
N ASP A 94 -9.44 -16.54 -9.11
CA ASP A 94 -10.57 -15.60 -9.02
C ASP A 94 -10.12 -14.26 -8.48
N ILE A 95 -9.31 -14.24 -7.42
CA ILE A 95 -8.78 -12.99 -6.85
C ILE A 95 -7.85 -12.29 -7.85
N VAL A 96 -6.98 -13.02 -8.56
CA VAL A 96 -6.13 -12.45 -9.61
C VAL A 96 -6.95 -11.87 -10.75
N LYS A 97 -8.00 -12.56 -11.18
CA LYS A 97 -8.92 -12.06 -12.21
C LYS A 97 -9.59 -10.76 -11.75
N LEU A 98 -10.16 -10.77 -10.55
CA LEU A 98 -10.83 -9.60 -9.97
C LEU A 98 -9.87 -8.42 -9.85
N ALA A 99 -8.66 -8.63 -9.35
CA ALA A 99 -7.65 -7.57 -9.20
C ALA A 99 -7.23 -6.96 -10.55
N LYS A 100 -7.11 -7.79 -11.60
CA LYS A 100 -6.78 -7.31 -12.95
C LYS A 100 -7.82 -6.35 -13.52
N GLU A 101 -9.10 -6.52 -13.20
CA GLU A 101 -10.17 -5.62 -13.64
C GLU A 101 -9.97 -4.19 -13.11
N TYR A 102 -9.26 -4.05 -11.97
CA TYR A 102 -8.93 -2.76 -11.35
C TYR A 102 -7.48 -2.32 -11.60
N GLY A 103 -6.70 -3.08 -12.37
CA GLY A 103 -5.28 -2.79 -12.58
C GLY A 103 -4.41 -2.99 -11.34
N ALA A 104 -4.89 -3.75 -10.35
CA ALA A 104 -4.15 -4.06 -9.13
C ALA A 104 -3.18 -5.22 -9.31
N ASN A 105 -1.99 -5.11 -8.73
CA ASN A 105 -1.09 -6.24 -8.49
C ASN A 105 -1.38 -6.81 -7.11
N ILE A 106 -1.60 -8.11 -7.02
CA ILE A 106 -1.88 -8.77 -5.74
C ILE A 106 -0.90 -9.88 -5.44
N LYS A 107 -0.71 -10.10 -4.16
CA LYS A 107 0.10 -11.20 -3.61
C LYS A 107 -0.71 -11.92 -2.54
N LEU A 108 -0.83 -13.24 -2.65
CA LEU A 108 -1.43 -14.07 -1.62
C LEU A 108 -0.30 -14.69 -0.79
N VAL A 109 -0.13 -14.15 0.40
CA VAL A 109 1.00 -14.45 1.28
C VAL A 109 0.53 -15.37 2.40
N GLU A 110 1.07 -16.58 2.43
CA GLU A 110 0.87 -17.51 3.53
C GLU A 110 1.99 -17.37 4.56
N ASP A 111 1.67 -17.70 5.79
CA ASP A 111 2.67 -17.83 6.84
C ASP A 111 3.49 -19.11 6.62
N PRO A 112 4.81 -19.00 6.37
CA PRO A 112 5.64 -20.19 6.17
C PRO A 112 5.77 -21.01 7.46
N PRO A 113 6.04 -22.32 7.35
CA PRO A 113 6.26 -23.19 8.51
C PRO A 113 7.61 -22.94 9.22
N GLY A 114 8.48 -22.12 8.62
CA GLY A 114 9.81 -21.76 9.11
C GLY A 114 10.03 -20.27 9.19
N PRO A 115 11.29 -19.80 9.31
CA PRO A 115 11.62 -18.39 9.28
C PRO A 115 11.09 -17.75 7.99
N PRO A 116 10.43 -16.59 8.07
CA PRO A 116 9.91 -15.92 6.89
C PRO A 116 11.06 -15.43 6.01
N VAL A 117 10.88 -15.59 4.70
CA VAL A 117 11.76 -15.05 3.66
C VAL A 117 11.00 -14.01 2.85
N ARG A 118 11.71 -13.08 2.22
CA ARG A 118 11.07 -12.04 1.38
C ARG A 118 10.30 -12.67 0.22
N ALA A 119 10.95 -13.59 -0.48
CA ALA A 119 10.38 -14.37 -1.57
C ALA A 119 11.14 -15.69 -1.68
N THR A 120 10.55 -16.68 -2.31
CA THR A 120 11.17 -17.98 -2.57
C THR A 120 12.29 -17.87 -3.60
N VAL A 121 12.07 -17.02 -4.61
CA VAL A 121 13.07 -16.70 -5.65
C VAL A 121 13.32 -15.21 -5.63
N VAL A 122 14.59 -14.81 -5.50
CA VAL A 122 14.99 -13.39 -5.48
C VAL A 122 16.09 -13.20 -6.51
N ALA A 123 15.88 -12.25 -7.42
CA ALA A 123 16.90 -11.76 -8.33
C ALA A 123 17.42 -10.41 -7.81
N GLU A 124 18.70 -10.32 -7.50
CA GLU A 124 19.36 -9.09 -7.06
C GLU A 124 20.14 -8.49 -8.21
N ILE A 125 19.90 -7.21 -8.50
CA ILE A 125 20.50 -6.49 -9.62
C ILE A 125 21.41 -5.40 -9.07
N TYR A 126 22.68 -5.47 -9.43
CA TYR A 126 23.69 -4.50 -9.03
C TYR A 126 24.30 -3.80 -10.24
N GLY A 127 24.66 -2.53 -10.09
CA GLY A 127 25.34 -1.76 -11.13
C GLY A 127 25.39 -0.27 -10.82
N PRO A 128 26.25 0.49 -11.51
CA PRO A 128 26.40 1.93 -11.28
C PRO A 128 25.30 2.77 -11.97
N ASP A 129 24.58 2.20 -12.94
CA ASP A 129 23.58 2.90 -13.75
C ASP A 129 22.17 2.44 -13.38
N TYR A 130 21.44 3.30 -12.69
CA TYR A 130 20.08 2.99 -12.23
C TYR A 130 19.08 2.81 -13.40
N ALA A 131 19.26 3.49 -14.53
CA ALA A 131 18.37 3.33 -15.67
C ALA A 131 18.49 1.92 -16.27
N LYS A 132 19.72 1.42 -16.41
CA LYS A 132 19.98 0.05 -16.84
C LYS A 132 19.51 -1.00 -15.85
N GLN A 133 19.65 -0.74 -14.54
CA GLN A 133 19.11 -1.63 -13.51
C GLN A 133 17.59 -1.76 -13.64
N ARG A 134 16.88 -0.66 -13.91
CA ARG A 134 15.43 -0.67 -14.11
C ARG A 134 15.01 -1.43 -15.37
N GLU A 135 15.72 -1.25 -16.46
CA GLU A 135 15.49 -1.99 -17.71
C GLU A 135 15.64 -3.48 -17.47
N LEU A 136 16.75 -3.90 -16.88
CA LEU A 136 17.02 -5.30 -16.57
C LEU A 136 15.99 -5.88 -15.57
N ALA A 137 15.53 -5.10 -14.60
CA ALA A 137 14.46 -5.52 -13.69
C ALA A 137 13.16 -5.80 -14.45
N GLY A 138 12.83 -4.97 -15.44
CA GLY A 138 11.70 -5.19 -16.33
C GLY A 138 11.81 -6.49 -17.13
N ASP A 139 12.99 -6.77 -17.69
CA ASP A 139 13.26 -7.99 -18.45
C ASP A 139 13.15 -9.24 -17.56
N ILE A 140 13.73 -9.21 -16.36
CA ILE A 140 13.63 -10.30 -15.38
C ILE A 140 12.18 -10.52 -14.96
N ARG A 141 11.45 -9.46 -14.70
CA ARG A 141 10.01 -9.54 -14.39
C ARG A 141 9.22 -10.20 -15.51
N ALA A 142 9.49 -9.82 -16.77
CA ALA A 142 8.87 -10.42 -17.94
C ALA A 142 9.25 -11.91 -18.12
N LEU A 143 10.47 -12.28 -17.77
CA LEU A 143 10.92 -13.67 -17.75
C LEU A 143 10.18 -14.47 -16.68
N PHE A 144 10.11 -13.97 -15.44
CA PHE A 144 9.37 -14.61 -14.36
C PHE A 144 7.90 -14.79 -14.71
N ALA A 145 7.26 -13.79 -15.33
CA ALA A 145 5.87 -13.87 -15.75
C ALA A 145 5.57 -14.96 -16.80
N LYS A 146 6.58 -15.38 -17.55
CA LYS A 146 6.50 -16.47 -18.53
C LYS A 146 6.88 -17.83 -17.95
N THR A 147 7.47 -17.85 -16.75
CA THR A 147 7.94 -19.08 -16.12
C THR A 147 6.77 -19.75 -15.39
N ALA A 148 6.53 -21.00 -15.71
CA ALA A 148 5.48 -21.79 -15.04
C ALA A 148 5.74 -21.84 -13.53
N GLU A 149 4.67 -21.83 -12.73
CA GLU A 149 4.68 -21.94 -11.26
C GLU A 149 5.28 -20.73 -10.53
N VAL A 150 5.76 -19.69 -11.23
CA VAL A 150 6.17 -18.42 -10.61
C VAL A 150 4.96 -17.51 -10.51
N VAL A 151 4.58 -17.15 -9.28
CA VAL A 151 3.41 -16.31 -8.98
C VAL A 151 3.82 -15.17 -8.05
N ASP A 152 2.92 -14.18 -7.87
CA ASP A 152 3.11 -13.05 -6.95
C ASP A 152 4.39 -12.25 -7.24
N ILE A 153 4.64 -12.00 -8.53
CA ILE A 153 5.85 -11.33 -8.99
C ILE A 153 5.81 -9.86 -8.58
N ASP A 154 6.88 -9.44 -7.91
CA ASP A 154 7.05 -8.08 -7.43
C ASP A 154 8.49 -7.61 -7.64
N ASP A 155 8.72 -6.30 -7.62
CA ASP A 155 10.04 -5.70 -7.65
C ASP A 155 10.12 -4.47 -6.75
N SER A 156 11.32 -4.03 -6.46
CA SER A 156 11.58 -2.81 -5.67
C SER A 156 11.75 -1.55 -6.51
N VAL A 157 11.48 -1.63 -7.81
CA VAL A 157 11.59 -0.49 -8.73
C VAL A 157 10.46 0.49 -8.46
N LYS A 158 10.81 1.72 -8.14
CA LYS A 158 9.81 2.78 -7.97
C LYS A 158 9.24 3.18 -9.32
N GLU A 159 7.92 3.25 -9.43
CA GLU A 159 7.25 3.79 -10.60
C GLU A 159 7.67 5.23 -10.85
N LYS A 160 7.71 5.63 -12.13
CA LYS A 160 7.97 7.03 -12.50
C LYS A 160 6.81 7.88 -12.00
N GLN A 161 7.14 8.90 -11.23
CA GLN A 161 6.20 9.92 -10.78
C GLN A 161 6.79 11.29 -11.09
N ASP A 162 5.95 12.22 -11.51
CA ASP A 162 6.35 13.61 -11.65
C ASP A 162 6.58 14.19 -10.25
N LYS A 163 7.76 14.78 -10.07
CA LYS A 163 8.14 15.45 -8.84
C LYS A 163 8.18 16.94 -9.09
N TYR A 164 7.29 17.66 -8.46
CA TYR A 164 7.31 19.12 -8.47
C TYR A 164 8.13 19.64 -7.30
N GLN A 165 9.06 20.55 -7.60
CA GLN A 165 9.87 21.22 -6.61
C GLN A 165 9.50 22.70 -6.60
N LEU A 166 8.92 23.16 -5.49
CA LEU A 166 8.65 24.56 -5.26
C LEU A 166 9.93 25.25 -4.80
N VAL A 167 10.36 26.26 -5.55
CA VAL A 167 11.57 27.04 -5.25
C VAL A 167 11.14 28.41 -4.78
N VAL A 168 11.44 28.73 -3.52
CA VAL A 168 11.12 30.02 -2.93
C VAL A 168 12.09 31.09 -3.44
N ASP A 169 11.57 32.20 -3.98
CA ASP A 169 12.31 33.41 -4.23
C ASP A 169 12.60 34.09 -2.89
N LYS A 170 13.82 33.84 -2.39
CA LYS A 170 14.23 34.30 -1.05
C LYS A 170 14.39 35.79 -0.97
N GLU A 171 14.78 36.47 -2.06
CA GLU A 171 14.96 37.91 -2.11
C GLU A 171 13.61 38.62 -2.03
N LYS A 172 12.66 38.18 -2.85
CA LYS A 172 11.29 38.69 -2.83
C LYS A 172 10.60 38.46 -1.49
N ALA A 173 10.75 37.23 -0.92
CA ALA A 173 10.20 36.92 0.38
C ALA A 173 10.77 37.82 1.49
N ALA A 174 12.08 38.04 1.48
CA ALA A 174 12.73 38.91 2.46
C ALA A 174 12.27 40.38 2.35
N LEU A 175 12.09 40.89 1.13
CA LEU A 175 11.54 42.24 0.90
C LEU A 175 10.11 42.38 1.44
N MET A 176 9.34 41.28 1.43
CA MET A 176 7.98 41.24 1.99
C MET A 176 7.94 40.93 3.50
N GLY A 177 9.08 40.72 4.14
CA GLY A 177 9.16 40.33 5.55
C GLY A 177 8.68 38.93 5.85
N ILE A 178 8.61 38.08 4.85
CA ILE A 178 8.12 36.69 4.98
C ILE A 178 9.31 35.73 4.98
N SER A 179 9.40 34.86 6.01
CA SER A 179 10.45 33.89 6.07
C SER A 179 10.16 32.67 5.17
N THR A 180 11.21 32.02 4.68
CA THR A 180 11.08 30.76 3.92
C THR A 180 10.33 29.70 4.75
N GLU A 181 10.52 29.66 6.07
CA GLU A 181 9.85 28.73 6.95
C GLU A 181 8.33 28.97 6.98
N GLN A 182 7.89 30.22 7.06
CA GLN A 182 6.45 30.54 6.99
C GLN A 182 5.82 30.09 5.68
N ILE A 183 6.51 30.29 4.55
CA ILE A 183 6.04 29.81 3.25
C ILE A 183 5.91 28.28 3.24
N VAL A 184 6.95 27.55 3.69
CA VAL A 184 6.93 26.10 3.73
C VAL A 184 5.84 25.56 4.66
N GLN A 185 5.65 26.18 5.83
CA GLN A 185 4.59 25.79 6.77
C GLN A 185 3.19 26.03 6.18
N THR A 186 2.98 27.16 5.52
CA THR A 186 1.71 27.48 4.86
C THR A 186 1.39 26.48 3.75
N LEU A 187 2.36 26.16 2.88
CA LEU A 187 2.21 25.18 1.83
C LEU A 187 1.91 23.77 2.41
N ARG A 188 2.64 23.38 3.47
CA ARG A 188 2.40 22.11 4.16
C ARG A 188 1.00 22.04 4.76
N LEU A 189 0.57 23.09 5.44
CA LEU A 189 -0.78 23.20 5.99
C LEU A 189 -1.84 23.09 4.91
N SER A 190 -1.65 23.81 3.81
CA SER A 190 -2.61 23.88 2.70
C SER A 190 -2.77 22.53 2.01
N VAL A 191 -1.68 21.88 1.65
CA VAL A 191 -1.67 20.67 0.81
C VAL A 191 -1.81 19.38 1.63
N ALA A 192 -0.91 19.16 2.59
CA ALA A 192 -0.88 17.94 3.40
C ALA A 192 -1.83 17.99 4.60
N GLY A 193 -2.03 19.19 5.13
CA GLY A 193 -2.71 19.40 6.39
C GLY A 193 -1.79 19.26 7.60
N MET A 194 -2.21 19.85 8.70
CA MET A 194 -1.52 19.75 9.99
C MET A 194 -2.52 19.52 11.11
N ALA A 195 -2.14 18.70 12.07
CA ALA A 195 -2.87 18.56 13.33
C ALA A 195 -2.61 19.83 14.16
N ILE A 196 -3.64 20.67 14.32
CA ILE A 196 -3.55 21.96 15.04
C ILE A 196 -3.97 21.86 16.50
N SER A 197 -4.78 20.85 16.85
CA SER A 197 -5.28 20.64 18.20
C SER A 197 -5.82 19.22 18.34
N THR A 198 -6.29 18.91 19.52
CA THR A 198 -6.93 17.63 19.86
C THR A 198 -8.32 17.87 20.39
N LEU A 199 -9.30 17.15 19.85
CA LEU A 199 -10.63 17.08 20.40
C LEU A 199 -10.64 16.09 21.58
N HIS A 200 -10.97 16.59 22.76
CA HIS A 200 -11.10 15.75 23.97
C HIS A 200 -12.49 15.10 23.98
N ARG A 201 -12.53 13.81 23.69
CA ARG A 201 -13.76 13.00 23.77
C ARG A 201 -13.62 11.99 24.89
N PRO A 202 -14.56 11.99 25.86
CA PRO A 202 -14.51 11.06 27.01
C PRO A 202 -14.62 9.59 26.60
N ASP A 203 -15.29 9.31 25.47
CA ASP A 203 -15.54 7.99 24.91
C ASP A 203 -14.45 7.50 23.94
N ALA A 204 -13.48 8.36 23.60
CA ALA A 204 -12.40 8.01 22.67
C ALA A 204 -11.20 7.41 23.41
N ARG A 205 -10.82 6.18 23.04
CA ARG A 205 -9.63 5.51 23.59
C ARG A 205 -8.33 6.25 23.22
N ASN A 206 -8.27 6.83 22.02
CA ASN A 206 -7.12 7.57 21.52
C ASN A 206 -7.50 9.04 21.29
N PRO A 207 -6.55 9.98 21.41
CA PRO A 207 -6.78 11.39 21.08
C PRO A 207 -7.27 11.56 19.65
N VAL A 208 -8.30 12.38 19.45
CA VAL A 208 -8.82 12.71 18.12
C VAL A 208 -8.19 14.03 17.67
N ALA A 209 -7.31 13.97 16.66
CA ALA A 209 -6.64 15.14 16.13
C ALA A 209 -7.62 16.00 15.30
N ILE A 210 -7.54 17.33 15.48
CA ILE A 210 -8.20 18.31 14.61
C ILE A 210 -7.24 18.64 13.48
N MET A 211 -7.54 18.17 12.27
CA MET A 211 -6.73 18.42 11.08
C MET A 211 -7.20 19.65 10.34
N LEU A 212 -6.32 20.61 10.12
CA LEU A 212 -6.57 21.80 9.28
C LEU A 212 -5.87 21.61 7.94
N ARG A 213 -6.60 21.80 6.85
CA ARG A 213 -6.08 21.80 5.47
C ARG A 213 -7.07 22.49 4.54
N LEU A 214 -6.61 22.86 3.35
CA LEU A 214 -7.52 23.36 2.30
C LEU A 214 -8.53 22.29 1.88
N SER A 215 -9.67 22.75 1.34
CA SER A 215 -10.66 21.84 0.78
C SER A 215 -10.06 20.99 -0.37
N LYS A 216 -10.68 19.88 -0.70
CA LYS A 216 -10.19 19.03 -1.80
C LYS A 216 -10.22 19.80 -3.14
N ALA A 217 -11.22 20.65 -3.35
CA ALA A 217 -11.36 21.45 -4.57
C ALA A 217 -10.22 22.49 -4.73
N ASP A 218 -9.70 23.02 -3.62
CA ASP A 218 -8.70 24.10 -3.60
C ASP A 218 -7.24 23.58 -3.57
N ARG A 219 -7.02 22.28 -3.70
CA ARG A 219 -5.67 21.65 -3.64
C ARG A 219 -5.47 20.55 -4.68
N THR A 220 -6.25 20.58 -5.78
CA THR A 220 -6.22 19.51 -6.79
C THR A 220 -5.17 19.73 -7.87
N GLY A 221 -4.59 20.91 -7.99
CA GLY A 221 -3.61 21.23 -9.04
C GLY A 221 -2.56 22.24 -8.60
N LEU A 222 -1.48 22.34 -9.40
CA LEU A 222 -0.42 23.34 -9.20
C LEU A 222 -0.95 24.77 -9.33
N ALA A 223 -1.95 24.99 -10.20
CA ALA A 223 -2.59 26.29 -10.39
C ALA A 223 -3.30 26.82 -9.13
N ASP A 224 -3.63 25.94 -8.18
CA ASP A 224 -4.23 26.34 -6.90
C ASP A 224 -3.19 26.80 -5.88
N MET A 225 -1.90 26.57 -6.15
CA MET A 225 -0.81 26.98 -5.26
C MET A 225 -0.33 28.42 -5.54
N ASP A 226 -0.76 29.04 -6.64
CA ASP A 226 -0.43 30.42 -7.02
C ASP A 226 -1.44 31.45 -6.46
N LYS A 227 -2.47 31.02 -5.75
CA LYS A 227 -3.51 31.82 -5.10
C LYS A 227 -3.17 32.06 -3.63
#